data_d8c57003bc742a2d92465b887a54b3c4
#
_entry.id   d8c57003bc742a2d92465b887a54b3c4
#
_cell.length_a   1.000
_cell.length_b   1.000
_cell.length_c   1.000
_cell.angle_alpha   90.00
_cell.angle_beta   90.00
_cell.angle_gamma   90.00
#
_symmetry.space_group_name_H-M   'P 1'
#
loop_
_entity.id
_entity.type
_entity.pdbx_description
1 polymer ?
#
loop_
_entity_poly.entity_id
_entity_poly.type
_entity_poly.pdbx_seq_one_letter_code
_entity_poly.pdbx_strand_id
1 'polypeptide(L)'
;MDYKVRCVDTSSINWRNIICGLQLQCLPYDEIFPPHEGWWFVVFERSAGPVGFAGMVMSSRWTDCVYFCRSGVKEEHRGNGLQKKLIYARLKRARMMGMNWAVTETFSNPASSNSLISCGFKLYEPTVPWAGDTCLYWRCKVNNAL
;
A
#
# COMPACT_ATOMS: atom_id res chain seq x y z
N MET A 1 -10.78 -6.08 -18.46
CA MET A 1 -9.84 -4.97 -18.52
C MET A 1 -8.43 -5.46 -18.23
N ASP A 2 -7.46 -4.82 -18.84
CA ASP A 2 -6.05 -5.24 -18.74
C ASP A 2 -5.31 -4.33 -17.74
N TYR A 3 -4.97 -4.88 -16.58
CA TYR A 3 -4.28 -4.16 -15.52
C TYR A 3 -2.89 -4.70 -15.30
N LYS A 4 -1.94 -3.77 -15.10
CA LYS A 4 -0.55 -4.11 -14.73
C LYS A 4 -0.12 -3.28 -13.54
N VAL A 5 0.62 -3.91 -12.62
CA VAL A 5 1.23 -3.23 -11.47
C VAL A 5 2.72 -3.12 -11.71
N ARG A 6 3.26 -1.91 -11.53
CA ARG A 6 4.69 -1.65 -11.70
C ARG A 6 5.24 -0.88 -10.51
N CYS A 7 6.41 -1.27 -10.05
CA CYS A 7 7.20 -0.44 -9.14
C CYS A 7 7.84 0.68 -9.97
N VAL A 8 7.63 1.92 -9.58
CA VAL A 8 8.09 3.09 -10.35
C VAL A 8 9.23 3.79 -9.64
N ASP A 9 10.10 4.41 -10.42
CA ASP A 9 11.25 5.16 -9.90
C ASP A 9 10.81 6.57 -9.47
N THR A 10 10.65 6.77 -8.18
CA THR A 10 10.21 8.05 -7.62
C THR A 10 11.32 9.09 -7.46
N SER A 11 12.53 8.82 -7.94
CA SER A 11 13.51 9.87 -8.18
C SER A 11 13.07 10.78 -9.35
N SER A 12 12.19 10.27 -10.22
CA SER A 12 11.59 11.02 -11.32
C SER A 12 10.45 11.92 -10.83
N ILE A 13 10.50 13.20 -11.14
CA ILE A 13 9.44 14.15 -10.80
C ILE A 13 8.11 13.76 -11.47
N ASN A 14 8.15 13.18 -12.66
CA ASN A 14 6.94 12.75 -13.35
C ASN A 14 6.18 11.68 -12.56
N TRP A 15 6.89 10.68 -12.04
CA TRP A 15 6.26 9.64 -11.23
C TRP A 15 5.75 10.18 -9.90
N ARG A 16 6.50 11.08 -9.25
CA ARG A 16 6.03 11.74 -8.02
C ARG A 16 4.74 12.51 -8.27
N ASN A 17 4.65 13.24 -9.37
CA ASN A 17 3.44 13.99 -9.72
C ASN A 17 2.25 13.07 -9.99
N ILE A 18 2.45 11.96 -10.67
CA ILE A 18 1.39 10.97 -10.91
C ILE A 18 0.88 10.40 -9.58
N ILE A 19 1.79 10.02 -8.69
CA ILE A 19 1.43 9.46 -7.38
C ILE A 19 0.71 10.50 -6.52
N CYS A 20 1.18 11.74 -6.48
CA CYS A 20 0.49 12.81 -5.76
C CYS A 20 -0.91 13.06 -6.32
N GLY A 21 -1.06 13.05 -7.64
CA GLY A 21 -2.36 13.19 -8.29
C GLY A 21 -3.32 12.06 -7.92
N LEU A 22 -2.84 10.82 -7.90
CA LEU A 22 -3.63 9.67 -7.48
C LEU A 22 -4.03 9.76 -6.00
N GLN A 23 -3.13 10.24 -5.13
CA GLN A 23 -3.47 10.46 -3.72
C GLN A 23 -4.61 11.47 -3.58
N LEU A 24 -4.55 12.58 -4.30
CA LEU A 24 -5.61 13.61 -4.26
C LEU A 24 -6.95 13.06 -4.73
N GLN A 25 -6.95 12.21 -5.76
CA GLN A 25 -8.19 11.62 -6.29
C GLN A 25 -8.75 10.52 -5.39
N CYS A 26 -7.89 9.65 -4.87
CA CYS A 26 -8.31 8.47 -4.12
C CYS A 26 -8.49 8.74 -2.62
N LEU A 27 -7.72 9.66 -2.06
CA LEU A 27 -7.70 10.00 -0.64
C LEU A 27 -7.81 11.51 -0.45
N PRO A 28 -8.93 12.13 -0.86
CA PRO A 28 -9.03 13.58 -0.94
C PRO A 28 -9.00 14.30 0.41
N TYR A 29 -9.23 13.57 1.50
CA TYR A 29 -9.25 14.15 2.85
C TYR A 29 -7.98 13.88 3.64
N ASP A 30 -7.04 13.12 3.07
CA ASP A 30 -5.77 12.79 3.72
C ASP A 30 -4.66 13.73 3.24
N GLU A 31 -3.67 13.95 4.10
CA GLU A 31 -2.46 14.63 3.68
C GLU A 31 -1.70 13.78 2.67
N ILE A 32 -1.05 14.44 1.70
CA ILE A 32 -0.23 13.74 0.73
C ILE A 32 1.01 13.19 1.43
N PHE A 33 1.23 11.89 1.31
CA PHE A 33 2.45 11.24 1.75
C PHE A 33 3.52 11.47 0.67
N PRO A 34 4.67 12.08 1.00
CA PRO A 34 5.68 12.41 0.00
C PRO A 34 6.24 11.15 -0.66
N PRO A 35 6.14 10.99 -1.98
CA PRO A 35 6.56 9.74 -2.64
C PRO A 35 8.05 9.70 -3.03
N HIS A 36 8.89 10.58 -2.53
CA HIS A 36 10.33 10.56 -2.80
C HIS A 36 11.10 9.55 -1.94
N GLU A 37 10.47 8.99 -0.92
CA GLU A 37 11.03 7.95 -0.07
C GLU A 37 10.26 6.65 -0.25
N GLY A 38 10.96 5.52 -0.09
CA GLY A 38 10.35 4.20 -0.13
C GLY A 38 10.14 3.66 -1.53
N TRP A 39 9.22 2.75 -1.62
CA TRP A 39 8.88 2.03 -2.86
C TRP A 39 7.43 2.30 -3.20
N TRP A 40 7.18 2.69 -4.44
CA TRP A 40 5.86 3.08 -4.89
C TRP A 40 5.45 2.27 -6.11
N PHE A 41 4.20 1.87 -6.11
CA PHE A 41 3.63 1.00 -7.14
C PHE A 41 2.45 1.71 -7.78
N VAL A 42 2.32 1.56 -9.08
CA VAL A 42 1.21 2.14 -9.83
C VAL A 42 0.53 1.04 -10.61
N VAL A 43 -0.78 1.03 -10.55
CA VAL A 43 -1.62 0.16 -11.39
C VAL A 43 -1.96 0.93 -12.65
N PHE A 44 -1.69 0.31 -13.78
CA PHE A 44 -2.05 0.84 -15.10
C PHE A 44 -3.17 0.00 -15.69
N GLU A 45 -4.18 0.65 -16.19
CA GLU A 45 -5.14 0.05 -17.10
C GLU A 45 -4.74 0.47 -18.52
N ARG A 46 -4.82 -0.46 -19.46
CA ARG A 46 -4.28 -0.26 -20.81
C ARG A 46 -4.78 1.00 -21.51
N SER A 47 -6.07 1.32 -21.37
CA SER A 47 -6.69 2.48 -22.03
C SER A 47 -6.70 3.73 -21.16
N ALA A 48 -6.85 3.57 -19.85
CA ALA A 48 -7.06 4.68 -18.91
C ALA A 48 -5.77 5.23 -18.33
N GLY A 49 -4.66 4.48 -18.43
CA GLY A 49 -3.40 4.85 -17.79
C GLY A 49 -3.36 4.54 -16.29
N PRO A 50 -2.74 5.37 -15.46
CA PRO A 50 -2.64 5.14 -14.02
C PRO A 50 -4.01 5.22 -13.34
N VAL A 51 -4.42 4.16 -12.65
CA VAL A 51 -5.73 4.04 -12.00
C VAL A 51 -5.66 3.70 -10.52
N GLY A 52 -4.48 3.43 -10.00
CA GLY A 52 -4.27 3.11 -8.58
C GLY A 52 -2.81 3.19 -8.21
N PHE A 53 -2.56 3.22 -6.92
CA PHE A 53 -1.21 3.35 -6.39
C PHE A 53 -1.11 2.71 -5.02
N ALA A 54 0.12 2.43 -4.61
CA ALA A 54 0.42 2.02 -3.23
C ALA A 54 1.86 2.35 -2.88
N GLY A 55 2.08 2.75 -1.65
CA GLY A 55 3.40 3.06 -1.12
C GLY A 55 3.84 2.10 -0.03
N MET A 56 5.16 2.02 0.16
CA MET A 56 5.79 1.21 1.18
C MET A 56 7.10 1.88 1.59
N VAL A 57 7.32 2.03 2.87
CA VAL A 57 8.56 2.60 3.42
C VAL A 57 9.12 1.65 4.47
N MET A 58 10.37 1.84 4.85
CA MET A 58 10.93 1.13 6.01
C MET A 58 10.20 1.57 7.27
N SER A 59 9.87 0.60 8.13
CA SER A 59 9.28 0.92 9.43
C SER A 59 10.30 1.66 10.30
N SER A 60 9.85 2.71 10.97
CA SER A 60 10.67 3.42 11.98
C SER A 60 10.57 2.80 13.37
N ARG A 61 9.67 1.82 13.56
CA ARG A 61 9.37 1.23 14.87
C ARG A 61 9.85 -0.21 15.02
N TRP A 62 9.96 -0.93 13.90
CA TRP A 62 10.39 -2.32 13.87
C TRP A 62 11.58 -2.49 12.95
N THR A 63 12.54 -3.31 13.38
CA THR A 63 13.59 -3.81 12.49
C THR A 63 13.04 -4.90 11.59
N ASP A 64 13.63 -5.09 10.41
CA ASP A 64 13.21 -6.11 9.42
C ASP A 64 11.74 -6.00 9.00
N CYS A 65 11.22 -4.77 9.00
CA CYS A 65 9.81 -4.52 8.76
C CYS A 65 9.60 -3.36 7.79
N VAL A 66 8.64 -3.52 6.90
CA VAL A 66 8.15 -2.44 6.03
C VAL A 66 6.80 -1.96 6.52
N TYR A 67 6.53 -0.70 6.30
CA TYR A 67 5.24 -0.08 6.57
C TYR A 67 4.52 0.25 5.26
N PHE A 68 3.31 -0.27 5.11
CA PHE A 68 2.44 0.05 3.98
C PHE A 68 1.73 1.37 4.29
N CYS A 69 2.13 2.43 3.61
CA CYS A 69 1.72 3.78 4.01
C CYS A 69 0.42 4.26 3.35
N ARG A 70 0.37 4.35 2.04
CA ARG A 70 -0.80 4.88 1.33
C ARG A 70 -1.15 3.95 0.18
N SER A 71 -2.44 3.74 -0.05
CA SER A 71 -2.90 3.06 -1.25
C SER A 71 -4.29 3.53 -1.63
N GLY A 72 -4.60 3.47 -2.90
CA GLY A 72 -5.92 3.83 -3.40
C GLY A 72 -6.12 3.36 -4.82
N VAL A 73 -7.38 3.16 -5.18
CA VAL A 73 -7.81 2.81 -6.53
C VAL A 73 -8.91 3.78 -6.92
N LYS A 74 -8.85 4.31 -8.13
CA LYS A 74 -9.90 5.18 -8.65
C LYS A 74 -11.24 4.46 -8.61
N GLU A 75 -12.28 5.18 -8.27
CA GLU A 75 -13.63 4.61 -8.04
C GLU A 75 -14.10 3.76 -9.22
N GLU A 76 -13.89 4.21 -10.45
CA GLU A 76 -14.33 3.52 -11.67
C GLU A 76 -13.65 2.17 -11.86
N HIS A 77 -12.52 1.92 -11.20
CA HIS A 77 -11.74 0.70 -11.35
C HIS A 77 -11.78 -0.21 -10.10
N ARG A 78 -12.59 0.14 -9.11
CA ARG A 78 -12.79 -0.69 -7.92
C ARG A 78 -13.56 -1.97 -8.28
N GLY A 79 -13.44 -3.00 -7.43
CA GLY A 79 -14.09 -4.28 -7.65
C GLY A 79 -13.36 -5.20 -8.61
N ASN A 80 -12.12 -4.91 -8.96
CA ASN A 80 -11.28 -5.71 -9.88
C ASN A 80 -10.08 -6.38 -9.19
N GLY A 81 -10.07 -6.43 -7.86
CA GLY A 81 -8.99 -7.05 -7.10
C GLY A 81 -7.68 -6.27 -7.08
N LEU A 82 -7.70 -4.98 -7.41
CA LEU A 82 -6.48 -4.19 -7.55
C LEU A 82 -5.79 -3.91 -6.22
N GLN A 83 -6.54 -3.74 -5.14
CA GLN A 83 -5.96 -3.60 -3.79
C GLN A 83 -5.13 -4.84 -3.42
N LYS A 84 -5.65 -6.03 -3.69
CA LYS A 84 -4.90 -7.28 -3.44
C LYS A 84 -3.65 -7.35 -4.30
N LYS A 85 -3.73 -6.97 -5.57
CA LYS A 85 -2.55 -6.93 -6.45
C LYS A 85 -1.48 -5.98 -5.91
N LEU A 86 -1.88 -4.83 -5.40
CA LEU A 86 -0.97 -3.86 -4.79
C LEU A 86 -0.36 -4.39 -3.47
N ILE A 87 -1.13 -5.11 -2.67
CA ILE A 87 -0.61 -5.76 -1.45
C ILE A 87 0.43 -6.80 -1.84
N TYR A 88 0.12 -7.69 -2.78
CA TYR A 88 1.07 -8.72 -3.21
C TYR A 88 2.33 -8.16 -3.83
N ALA A 89 2.22 -7.09 -4.61
CA ALA A 89 3.39 -6.43 -5.20
C ALA A 89 4.33 -5.89 -4.11
N ARG A 90 3.76 -5.28 -3.07
CA ARG A 90 4.54 -4.77 -1.94
C ARG A 90 5.16 -5.89 -1.10
N LEU A 91 4.41 -6.97 -0.83
CA LEU A 91 4.92 -8.14 -0.11
C LEU A 91 6.06 -8.81 -0.87
N LYS A 92 5.91 -8.96 -2.19
CA LYS A 92 6.97 -9.52 -3.03
C LYS A 92 8.24 -8.68 -2.95
N ARG A 93 8.12 -7.37 -3.03
CA ARG A 93 9.27 -6.46 -2.91
C ARG A 93 9.91 -6.56 -1.53
N ALA A 94 9.12 -6.56 -0.47
CA ALA A 94 9.61 -6.71 0.89
C ALA A 94 10.39 -8.02 1.06
N ARG A 95 9.88 -9.11 0.49
CA ARG A 95 10.56 -10.40 0.49
C ARG A 95 11.91 -10.33 -0.23
N MET A 96 11.94 -9.71 -1.41
CA MET A 96 13.17 -9.53 -2.18
C MET A 96 14.22 -8.70 -1.44
N MET A 97 13.78 -7.79 -0.57
CA MET A 97 14.64 -6.96 0.27
C MET A 97 15.09 -7.65 1.56
N GLY A 98 14.65 -8.89 1.79
CA GLY A 98 14.99 -9.62 3.01
C GLY A 98 14.22 -9.20 4.25
N MET A 99 13.10 -8.51 4.10
CA MET A 99 12.26 -8.11 5.22
C MET A 99 11.45 -9.29 5.74
N ASN A 100 11.25 -9.34 7.04
CA ASN A 100 10.49 -10.41 7.69
C ASN A 100 9.04 -10.04 7.95
N TRP A 101 8.75 -8.76 8.11
CA TRP A 101 7.43 -8.27 8.49
C TRP A 101 6.96 -7.13 7.61
N ALA A 102 5.64 -7.05 7.47
CA ALA A 102 4.94 -5.89 6.92
C ALA A 102 3.85 -5.49 7.92
N VAL A 103 3.70 -4.20 8.15
CA VAL A 103 2.70 -3.64 9.05
C VAL A 103 1.93 -2.53 8.36
N THR A 104 0.70 -2.33 8.81
CA THR A 104 -0.14 -1.21 8.36
C THR A 104 -1.28 -1.01 9.35
N GLU A 105 -2.06 0.03 9.14
CA GLU A 105 -3.29 0.30 9.87
C GLU A 105 -4.44 0.58 8.91
N THR A 106 -5.66 0.34 9.38
CA THR A 106 -6.89 0.73 8.68
C THR A 106 -7.79 1.53 9.60
N PHE A 107 -8.56 2.41 8.99
CA PHE A 107 -9.50 3.28 9.70
C PHE A 107 -10.88 3.12 9.08
N SER A 108 -11.80 2.43 9.78
CA SER A 108 -13.20 2.26 9.36
C SER A 108 -13.38 1.89 7.88
N ASN A 109 -12.56 0.95 7.38
CA ASN A 109 -12.59 0.55 5.99
C ASN A 109 -12.65 -0.98 5.88
N PRO A 110 -13.87 -1.58 5.87
CA PRO A 110 -14.02 -3.03 5.75
C PRO A 110 -13.41 -3.63 4.48
N ALA A 111 -13.47 -2.92 3.36
CA ALA A 111 -12.90 -3.41 2.11
C ALA A 111 -11.37 -3.54 2.21
N SER A 112 -10.69 -2.56 2.78
CA SER A 112 -9.25 -2.62 3.04
C SER A 112 -8.89 -3.72 4.03
N SER A 113 -9.64 -3.84 5.13
CA SER A 113 -9.42 -4.90 6.12
C SER A 113 -9.58 -6.28 5.49
N ASN A 114 -10.61 -6.50 4.70
CA ASN A 114 -10.86 -7.78 4.03
C ASN A 114 -9.75 -8.13 3.03
N SER A 115 -9.26 -7.15 2.30
CA SER A 115 -8.13 -7.34 1.38
C SER A 115 -6.86 -7.73 2.12
N LEU A 116 -6.56 -7.10 3.24
CA LEU A 116 -5.41 -7.45 4.08
C LEU A 116 -5.54 -8.87 4.64
N ILE A 117 -6.71 -9.24 5.18
CA ILE A 117 -6.95 -10.59 5.71
C ILE A 117 -6.72 -11.63 4.61
N SER A 118 -7.27 -11.42 3.42
CA SER A 118 -7.12 -12.38 2.32
C SER A 118 -5.69 -12.50 1.81
N CYS A 119 -4.84 -11.52 2.07
CA CYS A 119 -3.41 -11.54 1.73
C CYS A 119 -2.51 -12.00 2.87
N GLY A 120 -3.06 -12.47 3.98
CA GLY A 120 -2.29 -13.07 5.07
C GLY A 120 -1.99 -12.15 6.24
N PHE A 121 -2.52 -10.94 6.25
CA PHE A 121 -2.39 -10.04 7.41
C PHE A 121 -3.31 -10.48 8.54
N LYS A 122 -2.84 -10.27 9.76
CA LYS A 122 -3.59 -10.55 10.99
C LYS A 122 -3.63 -9.31 11.86
N LEU A 123 -4.75 -9.15 12.57
CA LEU A 123 -4.87 -8.10 13.58
C LEU A 123 -3.86 -8.33 14.70
N TYR A 124 -3.34 -7.25 15.24
CA TYR A 124 -2.54 -7.28 16.46
C TYR A 124 -2.70 -5.96 17.21
N GLU A 125 -2.33 -5.98 18.50
CA GLU A 125 -2.31 -4.79 19.34
C GLU A 125 -0.86 -4.31 19.48
N PRO A 126 -0.49 -3.16 18.88
CA PRO A 126 0.86 -2.62 19.07
C PRO A 126 1.04 -2.10 20.50
N THR A 127 2.27 -2.16 21.00
CA THR A 127 2.62 -1.59 22.31
C THR A 127 2.29 -0.09 22.37
N VAL A 128 2.55 0.60 21.25
CA VAL A 128 2.18 2.02 21.08
C VAL A 128 1.32 2.12 19.82
N PRO A 129 0.02 2.46 19.94
CA PRO A 129 -0.85 2.63 18.78
C PRO A 129 -0.53 3.94 18.06
N TRP A 130 0.38 3.86 17.09
CA TRP A 130 0.97 5.03 16.40
C TRP A 130 -0.03 5.87 15.61
N ALA A 131 -1.17 5.31 15.21
CA ALA A 131 -2.21 6.00 14.44
C ALA A 131 -3.47 6.28 15.26
N GLY A 132 -3.40 6.10 16.59
CA GLY A 132 -4.50 6.36 17.52
C GLY A 132 -5.31 5.11 17.88
N ASP A 133 -6.25 5.30 18.80
CA ASP A 133 -7.00 4.20 19.41
C ASP A 133 -8.15 3.69 18.53
N THR A 134 -8.55 4.45 17.51
CA THR A 134 -9.66 4.10 16.63
C THR A 134 -9.23 3.32 15.40
N CYS A 135 -7.94 3.14 15.19
CA CYS A 135 -7.41 2.35 14.07
C CYS A 135 -7.30 0.88 14.43
N LEU A 136 -7.42 0.04 13.41
CA LEU A 136 -7.05 -1.38 13.48
C LEU A 136 -5.64 -1.54 12.95
N TYR A 137 -4.86 -2.37 13.62
CA TYR A 137 -3.45 -2.60 13.31
C TYR A 137 -3.26 -4.02 12.77
N TRP A 138 -2.51 -4.11 11.68
CA TRP A 138 -2.34 -5.35 10.92
C TRP A 138 -0.86 -5.63 10.73
N ARG A 139 -0.50 -6.91 10.79
CA ARG A 139 0.85 -7.37 10.48
C ARG A 139 0.82 -8.67 9.70
N CYS A 140 1.87 -8.89 8.93
CA CYS A 140 2.04 -10.08 8.13
C CYS A 140 3.51 -10.52 8.16
N LYS A 141 3.75 -11.82 8.34
CA LYS A 141 5.07 -12.39 8.07
C LYS A 141 5.24 -12.50 6.57
N VAL A 142 6.21 -11.78 6.03
CA VAL A 142 6.40 -11.67 4.58
C VAL A 142 6.64 -13.03 3.92
N ASN A 143 7.41 -13.91 4.57
CA ASN A 143 7.72 -15.23 4.01
C ASN A 143 6.52 -16.17 3.94
N ASN A 144 5.48 -15.95 4.75
CA ASN A 144 4.30 -16.80 4.80
C ASN A 144 3.17 -16.31 3.88
N ALA A 145 3.28 -15.10 3.37
CA ALA A 145 2.23 -14.46 2.58
C ALA A 145 2.32 -14.77 1.08
N LEU A 146 3.42 -15.36 0.62
CA LEU A 146 3.69 -15.61 -0.81
C LEU A 146 3.80 -17.10 -1.13
#